data_21340220efcbad3ba8cdd44338388fc0
#
_entry.id   21340220efcbad3ba8cdd44338388fc0
#
_cell.length_a   1.000
_cell.length_b   1.000
_cell.length_c   1.000
_cell.angle_alpha   90.00
_cell.angle_beta   90.00
_cell.angle_gamma   90.00
#
_symmetry.space_group_name_H-M   'P 1'
#
loop_
_entity.id
_entity.type
_entity.pdbx_description
1 polymer ?
#
loop_
_entity_poly.entity_id
_entity_poly.type
_entity_poly.pdbx_seq_one_letter_code
_entity_poly.pdbx_strand_id
1 'polypeptide(L)'
;MGDGGRTLAQLRALSEKFALSVHGVGLSIGGEMPLDRDHLARLKKLCDWANPASFSEHLAWSTHDSEFLNDLLPLPYTEATLSRVADHISQVQDTIGRQMLLENPSSYLAFDESTLSETDFLAELTHRTSCGLLLDVNNVFISAKNLALSPRDYIDAYPVNAVGELHVGGHEEDSVGFN
;
A
#
# COMPACT_ATOMS: atom_id res chain seq x y z
N MET A 1 10.67 7.08 12.25
CA MET A 1 12.10 6.87 12.52
C MET A 1 12.67 8.18 13.03
N GLY A 2 13.47 8.18 14.11
CA GLY A 2 14.07 9.40 14.64
C GLY A 2 15.25 9.91 13.79
N ASP A 3 15.68 11.17 14.02
CA ASP A 3 16.74 11.84 13.24
C ASP A 3 18.17 11.35 13.57
N GLY A 4 18.32 10.25 14.33
CA GLY A 4 19.62 9.71 14.75
C GLY A 4 19.50 8.36 15.44
N GLY A 5 20.63 7.93 16.05
CA GLY A 5 20.71 6.70 16.83
C GLY A 5 21.18 5.48 16.03
N ARG A 6 21.26 4.34 16.74
CA ARG A 6 21.85 3.13 16.22
C ARG A 6 21.12 2.55 14.99
N THR A 7 19.79 2.59 15.00
CA THR A 7 18.96 2.07 13.91
C THR A 7 19.21 2.84 12.61
N LEU A 8 19.28 4.18 12.66
CA LEU A 8 19.57 4.98 11.48
C LEU A 8 21.00 4.75 10.96
N ALA A 9 21.98 4.60 11.87
CA ALA A 9 23.36 4.28 11.49
C ALA A 9 23.46 2.91 10.81
N GLN A 10 22.74 1.90 11.30
CA GLN A 10 22.66 0.59 10.67
C GLN A 10 22.00 0.65 9.29
N LEU A 11 20.89 1.38 9.15
CA LEU A 11 20.21 1.53 7.86
C LEU A 11 21.12 2.23 6.82
N ARG A 12 21.88 3.25 7.24
CA ARG A 12 22.89 3.89 6.38
C ARG A 12 23.96 2.92 5.93
N ALA A 13 24.53 2.13 6.83
CA ALA A 13 25.52 1.12 6.48
C ALA A 13 24.98 0.04 5.52
N LEU A 14 23.68 -0.27 5.60
CA LEU A 14 23.00 -1.17 4.66
C LEU A 14 22.79 -0.52 3.29
N SER A 15 22.34 0.74 3.26
CA SER A 15 22.10 1.46 2.00
C SER A 15 23.37 1.70 1.16
N GLU A 16 24.55 1.70 1.80
CA GLU A 16 25.84 1.76 1.09
C GLU A 16 26.21 0.46 0.37
N LYS A 17 25.60 -0.66 0.75
CA LYS A 17 25.94 -2.01 0.25
C LYS A 17 24.85 -2.65 -0.57
N PHE A 18 23.60 -2.30 -0.32
CA PHE A 18 22.42 -2.94 -0.90
C PHE A 18 21.42 -1.90 -1.41
N ALA A 19 20.77 -2.22 -2.51
CA ALA A 19 19.56 -1.51 -2.88
C ALA A 19 18.48 -1.77 -1.83
N LEU A 20 17.79 -0.71 -1.39
CA LEU A 20 16.72 -0.82 -0.40
C LEU A 20 15.36 -0.74 -1.08
N SER A 21 14.41 -1.56 -0.63
CA SER A 21 12.99 -1.31 -0.78
C SER A 21 12.48 -0.66 0.50
N VAL A 22 11.75 0.44 0.39
CA VAL A 22 11.13 1.12 1.53
C VAL A 22 9.63 0.90 1.44
N HIS A 23 9.09 0.26 2.47
CA HIS A 23 7.67 -0.07 2.56
C HIS A 23 7.02 0.67 3.71
N GLY A 24 6.01 1.48 3.42
CA GLY A 24 5.24 2.26 4.37
C GLY A 24 3.94 1.56 4.75
N VAL A 25 3.48 1.85 5.97
CA VAL A 25 2.24 1.25 6.53
C VAL A 25 1.32 2.31 7.15
N GLY A 26 1.67 3.57 7.11
CA GLY A 26 1.01 4.58 7.93
C GLY A 26 0.53 5.82 7.20
N LEU A 27 0.60 5.88 5.88
CA LEU A 27 0.09 7.04 5.12
C LEU A 27 -1.43 7.09 5.05
N SER A 28 -2.10 5.95 5.28
CA SER A 28 -3.57 5.89 5.20
C SER A 28 -4.10 6.37 3.85
N ILE A 29 -3.50 5.89 2.76
CA ILE A 29 -3.80 6.29 1.36
C ILE A 29 -5.30 6.20 1.05
N GLY A 30 -5.98 5.18 1.60
CA GLY A 30 -7.43 4.96 1.45
C GLY A 30 -8.30 5.83 2.35
N GLY A 31 -7.72 6.60 3.28
CA GLY A 31 -8.45 7.41 4.25
C GLY A 31 -9.24 8.54 3.63
N GLU A 32 -10.24 9.05 4.37
CA GLU A 32 -11.06 10.19 3.94
C GLU A 32 -10.39 11.54 4.20
N MET A 33 -9.51 11.58 5.22
CA MET A 33 -8.82 12.79 5.62
C MET A 33 -7.62 13.10 4.71
N PRO A 34 -7.23 14.36 4.56
CA PRO A 34 -5.99 14.73 3.87
C PRO A 34 -4.77 14.00 4.46
N LEU A 35 -3.80 13.69 3.62
CA LEU A 35 -2.55 13.06 4.07
C LEU A 35 -1.80 13.94 5.09
N ASP A 36 -1.21 13.30 6.10
CA ASP A 36 -0.36 13.97 7.09
C ASP A 36 0.91 14.54 6.42
N ARG A 37 0.98 15.87 6.34
CA ARG A 37 2.09 16.58 5.71
C ARG A 37 3.42 16.39 6.44
N ASP A 38 3.40 16.24 7.75
CA ASP A 38 4.61 15.99 8.54
C ASP A 38 5.11 14.58 8.31
N HIS A 39 4.21 13.61 8.15
CA HIS A 39 4.56 12.24 7.76
C HIS A 39 5.18 12.24 6.35
N LEU A 40 4.54 12.88 5.37
CA LEU A 40 5.07 12.99 4.01
C LEU A 40 6.47 13.64 3.99
N ALA A 41 6.67 14.70 4.76
CA ALA A 41 7.99 15.35 4.87
C ALA A 41 9.06 14.42 5.45
N ARG A 42 8.71 13.60 6.45
CA ARG A 42 9.63 12.57 6.99
C ARG A 42 9.96 11.49 5.97
N LEU A 43 8.96 11.02 5.19
CA LEU A 43 9.16 10.05 4.12
C LEU A 43 10.04 10.62 3.01
N LYS A 44 9.77 11.85 2.58
CA LYS A 44 10.62 12.54 1.60
C LYS A 44 12.08 12.57 2.06
N LYS A 45 12.33 13.03 3.31
CA LYS A 45 13.67 13.05 3.89
C LYS A 45 14.34 11.66 3.90
N LEU A 46 13.58 10.60 4.20
CA LEU A 46 14.07 9.23 4.15
C LEU A 46 14.43 8.82 2.72
N CYS A 47 13.53 9.04 1.76
CA CYS A 47 13.75 8.68 0.37
C CYS A 47 14.91 9.47 -0.28
N ASP A 48 15.06 10.74 0.08
CA ASP A 48 16.15 11.59 -0.45
C ASP A 48 17.54 11.06 -0.07
N TRP A 49 17.74 10.63 1.18
CA TRP A 49 19.07 10.14 1.59
C TRP A 49 19.26 8.63 1.37
N ALA A 50 18.21 7.81 1.52
CA ALA A 50 18.31 6.36 1.35
C ALA A 50 18.34 5.98 -0.13
N ASN A 51 17.80 6.84 -0.99
CA ASN A 51 17.63 6.61 -2.43
C ASN A 51 17.19 5.17 -2.75
N PRO A 52 16.05 4.71 -2.20
CA PRO A 52 15.63 3.33 -2.33
C PRO A 52 15.33 2.98 -3.79
N ALA A 53 15.47 1.70 -4.14
CA ALA A 53 15.11 1.17 -5.45
C ALA A 53 13.59 1.23 -5.69
N SER A 54 12.81 1.00 -4.63
CA SER A 54 11.35 1.10 -4.64
C SER A 54 10.84 1.75 -3.35
N PHE A 55 9.67 2.40 -3.46
CA PHE A 55 8.86 2.87 -2.33
C PHE A 55 7.43 2.38 -2.53
N SER A 56 6.85 1.80 -1.50
CA SER A 56 5.50 1.24 -1.54
C SER A 56 4.67 1.61 -0.31
N GLU A 57 3.36 1.55 -0.44
CA GLU A 57 2.35 1.74 0.60
C GLU A 57 1.13 0.86 0.33
N HIS A 58 0.36 0.57 1.39
CA HIS A 58 -0.85 -0.24 1.29
C HIS A 58 -2.05 0.54 0.74
N LEU A 59 -2.90 -0.13 -0.04
CA LEU A 59 -4.25 0.35 -0.37
C LEU A 59 -5.18 0.13 0.83
N ALA A 60 -5.00 0.91 1.87
CA ALA A 60 -5.73 0.79 3.13
C ALA A 60 -5.85 2.14 3.83
N TRP A 61 -6.68 2.21 4.85
CA TRP A 61 -6.70 3.34 5.77
C TRP A 61 -6.41 2.86 7.20
N SER A 62 -5.71 3.70 7.96
CA SER A 62 -5.27 3.43 9.32
C SER A 62 -5.40 4.66 10.22
N THR A 63 -5.97 5.75 9.71
CA THR A 63 -6.16 6.98 10.48
C THR A 63 -7.57 7.48 10.30
N HIS A 64 -8.25 7.79 11.42
CA HIS A 64 -9.55 8.42 11.44
C HIS A 64 -9.48 9.65 12.36
N ASP A 65 -9.83 10.83 11.82
CA ASP A 65 -9.62 12.11 12.48
C ASP A 65 -8.15 12.28 12.93
N SER A 66 -7.90 12.33 14.24
CA SER A 66 -6.57 12.44 14.84
C SER A 66 -6.06 11.12 15.45
N GLU A 67 -6.81 10.03 15.32
CA GLU A 67 -6.48 8.74 15.92
C GLU A 67 -5.85 7.82 14.89
N PHE A 68 -4.71 7.24 15.25
CA PHE A 68 -4.08 6.16 14.47
C PHE A 68 -4.60 4.82 14.95
N LEU A 69 -5.16 4.07 14.02
CA LEU A 69 -5.61 2.70 14.24
C LEU A 69 -4.47 1.76 13.86
N ASN A 70 -4.11 0.85 14.75
CA ASN A 70 -3.03 -0.11 14.48
C ASN A 70 -3.53 -1.28 13.62
N ASP A 71 -4.09 -0.94 12.47
CA ASP A 71 -4.68 -1.88 11.52
C ASP A 71 -4.61 -1.29 10.09
N LEU A 72 -4.77 -2.16 9.08
CA LEU A 72 -4.87 -1.82 7.67
C LEU A 72 -6.32 -2.08 7.22
N LEU A 73 -7.16 -1.08 7.36
CA LEU A 73 -8.59 -1.21 7.15
C LEU A 73 -8.95 -1.13 5.67
N PRO A 74 -9.87 -1.99 5.20
CA PRO A 74 -10.33 -2.00 3.82
C PRO A 74 -11.19 -0.78 3.49
N LEU A 75 -11.39 -0.49 2.22
CA LEU A 75 -12.16 0.64 1.72
C LEU A 75 -13.13 0.18 0.62
N PRO A 76 -14.27 0.89 0.42
CA PRO A 76 -15.19 0.57 -0.66
C PRO A 76 -14.59 0.99 -2.01
N TYR A 77 -14.67 0.12 -3.00
CA TYR A 77 -14.18 0.36 -4.36
C TYR A 77 -15.24 1.07 -5.20
N THR A 78 -15.40 2.37 -4.94
CA THR A 78 -16.32 3.28 -5.64
C THR A 78 -15.54 4.31 -6.46
N GLU A 79 -16.20 4.98 -7.40
CA GLU A 79 -15.59 6.08 -8.16
C GLU A 79 -15.13 7.25 -7.25
N ALA A 80 -15.90 7.55 -6.20
CA ALA A 80 -15.52 8.58 -5.23
C ALA A 80 -14.24 8.22 -4.47
N THR A 81 -14.13 6.97 -4.01
CA THR A 81 -12.93 6.46 -3.36
C THR A 81 -11.75 6.42 -4.33
N LEU A 82 -11.99 5.97 -5.57
CA LEU A 82 -10.99 5.91 -6.62
C LEU A 82 -10.37 7.30 -6.89
N SER A 83 -11.20 8.33 -7.04
CA SER A 83 -10.73 9.70 -7.26
C SER A 83 -9.91 10.21 -6.08
N ARG A 84 -10.37 10.00 -4.85
CA ARG A 84 -9.66 10.40 -3.63
C ARG A 84 -8.31 9.70 -3.49
N VAL A 85 -8.26 8.38 -3.70
CA VAL A 85 -7.01 7.60 -3.63
C VAL A 85 -6.04 8.03 -4.72
N ALA A 86 -6.52 8.30 -5.93
CA ALA A 86 -5.68 8.81 -7.02
C ALA A 86 -5.05 10.18 -6.68
N ASP A 87 -5.82 11.09 -6.06
CA ASP A 87 -5.31 12.37 -5.57
C ASP A 87 -4.24 12.18 -4.49
N HIS A 88 -4.46 11.27 -3.54
CA HIS A 88 -3.48 10.95 -2.50
C HIS A 88 -2.19 10.37 -3.08
N ILE A 89 -2.29 9.40 -4.01
CA ILE A 89 -1.12 8.83 -4.70
C ILE A 89 -0.33 9.93 -5.42
N SER A 90 -1.01 10.81 -6.14
CA SER A 90 -0.37 11.93 -6.85
C SER A 90 0.37 12.84 -5.89
N GLN A 91 -0.24 13.22 -4.75
CA GLN A 91 0.41 14.01 -3.72
C GLN A 91 1.66 13.33 -3.13
N VAL A 92 1.61 12.00 -2.92
CA VAL A 92 2.76 11.23 -2.44
C VAL A 92 3.88 11.27 -3.47
N GLN A 93 3.59 10.92 -4.72
CA GLN A 93 4.58 10.87 -5.81
C GLN A 93 5.22 12.24 -6.06
N ASP A 94 4.43 13.32 -6.08
CA ASP A 94 4.91 14.69 -6.21
C ASP A 94 5.83 15.09 -5.05
N THR A 95 5.45 14.70 -3.82
CA THR A 95 6.22 15.03 -2.61
C THR A 95 7.55 14.29 -2.58
N ILE A 96 7.54 12.98 -2.81
CA ILE A 96 8.76 12.15 -2.71
C ILE A 96 9.60 12.19 -3.98
N GLY A 97 9.05 12.70 -5.10
CA GLY A 97 9.75 12.86 -6.37
C GLY A 97 10.05 11.55 -7.09
N ARG A 98 9.22 10.51 -6.87
CA ARG A 98 9.37 9.19 -7.51
C ARG A 98 8.04 8.46 -7.61
N GLN A 99 7.97 7.48 -8.52
CA GLN A 99 6.88 6.53 -8.57
C GLN A 99 6.78 5.77 -7.25
N MET A 100 5.57 5.56 -6.77
CA MET A 100 5.27 4.63 -5.68
C MET A 100 4.65 3.35 -6.21
N LEU A 101 4.77 2.28 -5.46
CA LEU A 101 4.03 1.04 -5.65
C LEU A 101 2.87 0.98 -4.64
N LEU A 102 1.70 0.57 -5.09
CA LEU A 102 0.54 0.38 -4.25
C LEU A 102 0.32 -1.11 -4.03
N GLU A 103 0.20 -1.52 -2.77
CA GLU A 103 0.02 -2.92 -2.39
C GLU A 103 -1.45 -3.26 -2.20
N ASN A 104 -1.86 -4.42 -2.74
CA ASN A 104 -3.18 -5.01 -2.46
C ASN A 104 -3.29 -5.46 -1.00
N PRO A 105 -4.35 -5.06 -0.27
CA PRO A 105 -4.50 -5.42 1.14
C PRO A 105 -4.96 -6.86 1.34
N SER A 106 -4.81 -7.37 2.57
CA SER A 106 -5.56 -8.55 3.03
C SER A 106 -6.92 -8.11 3.54
N SER A 107 -7.98 -8.44 2.77
CA SER A 107 -9.34 -8.03 3.09
C SER A 107 -10.09 -9.12 3.86
N TYR A 108 -10.83 -8.70 4.89
CA TYR A 108 -11.68 -9.58 5.71
C TYR A 108 -13.16 -9.20 5.65
N LEU A 109 -13.49 -8.13 4.95
CA LEU A 109 -14.87 -7.73 4.65
C LEU A 109 -14.95 -7.09 3.26
N ALA A 110 -16.12 -7.16 2.65
CA ALA A 110 -16.48 -6.48 1.42
C ALA A 110 -17.56 -5.43 1.70
N PHE A 111 -17.60 -4.38 0.91
CA PHE A 111 -18.59 -3.31 1.02
C PHE A 111 -19.66 -3.45 -0.06
N ASP A 112 -20.92 -3.45 0.32
CA ASP A 112 -22.06 -3.56 -0.62
C ASP A 112 -22.12 -2.39 -1.63
N GLU A 113 -21.59 -1.22 -1.25
CA GLU A 113 -21.49 -0.04 -2.10
C GLU A 113 -20.37 -0.11 -3.16
N SER A 114 -19.48 -1.11 -3.10
CA SER A 114 -18.42 -1.26 -4.09
C SER A 114 -19.01 -1.53 -5.48
N THR A 115 -18.64 -0.70 -6.44
CA THR A 115 -19.09 -0.79 -7.85
C THR A 115 -18.01 -1.31 -8.78
N LEU A 116 -16.78 -1.43 -8.30
CA LEU A 116 -15.62 -1.98 -9.01
C LEU A 116 -15.10 -3.21 -8.29
N SER A 117 -14.48 -4.12 -9.03
CA SER A 117 -13.61 -5.13 -8.42
C SER A 117 -12.32 -4.47 -7.92
N GLU A 118 -11.62 -5.11 -6.97
CA GLU A 118 -10.32 -4.61 -6.50
C GLU A 118 -9.29 -4.54 -7.65
N THR A 119 -9.29 -5.52 -8.53
CA THR A 119 -8.38 -5.56 -9.69
C THR A 119 -8.66 -4.44 -10.70
N ASP A 120 -9.94 -4.13 -10.97
CA ASP A 120 -10.33 -2.98 -11.82
C ASP A 120 -9.96 -1.66 -11.15
N PHE A 121 -10.19 -1.55 -9.83
CA PHE A 121 -9.82 -0.37 -9.05
C PHE A 121 -8.30 -0.10 -9.10
N LEU A 122 -7.48 -1.14 -8.90
CA LEU A 122 -6.03 -1.05 -9.02
C LEU A 122 -5.58 -0.69 -10.45
N ALA A 123 -6.17 -1.30 -11.47
CA ALA A 123 -5.87 -0.99 -12.87
C ALA A 123 -6.17 0.48 -13.19
N GLU A 124 -7.31 0.99 -12.72
CA GLU A 124 -7.70 2.38 -12.96
C GLU A 124 -6.79 3.36 -12.18
N LEU A 125 -6.36 3.03 -10.95
CA LEU A 125 -5.39 3.83 -10.21
C LEU A 125 -4.06 3.94 -10.96
N THR A 126 -3.54 2.82 -11.49
CA THR A 126 -2.30 2.86 -12.28
C THR A 126 -2.45 3.70 -13.53
N HIS A 127 -3.60 3.63 -14.19
CA HIS A 127 -3.89 4.45 -15.38
C HIS A 127 -3.95 5.95 -15.05
N ARG A 128 -4.61 6.34 -13.94
CA ARG A 128 -4.79 7.76 -13.56
C ARG A 128 -3.51 8.40 -13.01
N THR A 129 -2.70 7.64 -12.28
CA THR A 129 -1.59 8.20 -11.48
C THR A 129 -0.21 7.79 -11.95
N SER A 130 -0.13 6.82 -12.87
CA SER A 130 1.11 6.17 -13.27
C SER A 130 1.88 5.54 -12.08
N CYS A 131 1.21 5.21 -10.97
CA CYS A 131 1.82 4.41 -9.91
C CYS A 131 2.06 2.99 -10.41
N GLY A 132 3.04 2.30 -9.82
CA GLY A 132 3.18 0.86 -9.98
C GLY A 132 2.39 0.11 -8.92
N LEU A 133 2.49 -1.21 -8.95
CA LEU A 133 1.87 -2.09 -7.97
C LEU A 133 2.91 -2.96 -7.27
N LEU A 134 2.65 -3.23 -6.01
CA LEU A 134 3.26 -4.31 -5.26
C LEU A 134 2.18 -5.40 -5.12
N LEU A 135 2.45 -6.59 -5.67
CA LEU A 135 1.54 -7.71 -5.52
C LEU A 135 1.98 -8.57 -4.33
N ASP A 136 1.19 -8.53 -3.26
CA ASP A 136 1.31 -9.49 -2.16
C ASP A 136 0.42 -10.72 -2.42
N VAL A 137 1.07 -11.83 -2.77
CA VAL A 137 0.40 -13.10 -3.09
C VAL A 137 -0.25 -13.70 -1.85
N ASN A 138 0.30 -13.45 -0.68
CA ASN A 138 -0.26 -13.92 0.57
C ASN A 138 -1.55 -13.18 0.92
N ASN A 139 -1.59 -11.84 0.70
CA ASN A 139 -2.80 -11.04 0.86
C ASN A 139 -3.91 -11.49 -0.08
N VAL A 140 -3.58 -11.86 -1.33
CA VAL A 140 -4.55 -12.46 -2.26
C VAL A 140 -5.13 -13.75 -1.70
N PHE A 141 -4.28 -14.64 -1.15
CA PHE A 141 -4.73 -15.90 -0.58
C PHE A 141 -5.64 -15.68 0.64
N ILE A 142 -5.23 -14.80 1.55
CA ILE A 142 -5.98 -14.45 2.77
C ILE A 142 -7.35 -13.86 2.39
N SER A 143 -7.38 -12.85 1.53
CA SER A 143 -8.62 -12.21 1.05
C SER A 143 -9.55 -13.22 0.38
N ALA A 144 -8.99 -14.11 -0.46
CA ALA A 144 -9.76 -15.13 -1.14
C ALA A 144 -10.41 -16.12 -0.15
N LYS A 145 -9.71 -16.49 0.92
CA LYS A 145 -10.25 -17.35 1.98
C LYS A 145 -11.33 -16.65 2.79
N ASN A 146 -11.09 -15.42 3.21
CA ASN A 146 -12.02 -14.65 4.03
C ASN A 146 -13.30 -14.29 3.29
N LEU A 147 -13.22 -14.00 1.99
CA LEU A 147 -14.32 -13.54 1.16
C LEU A 147 -14.89 -14.63 0.25
N ALA A 148 -14.42 -15.86 0.36
CA ALA A 148 -14.82 -17.01 -0.49
C ALA A 148 -14.62 -16.74 -2.00
N LEU A 149 -13.50 -16.12 -2.37
CA LEU A 149 -13.13 -15.80 -3.74
C LEU A 149 -12.13 -16.84 -4.30
N SER A 150 -11.90 -16.80 -5.61
CA SER A 150 -10.85 -17.60 -6.27
C SER A 150 -9.55 -16.81 -6.34
N PRO A 151 -8.46 -17.23 -5.66
CA PRO A 151 -7.19 -16.53 -5.76
C PRO A 151 -6.61 -16.61 -7.18
N ARG A 152 -6.91 -17.66 -7.95
CA ARG A 152 -6.48 -17.78 -9.35
C ARG A 152 -7.15 -16.72 -10.22
N ASP A 153 -8.49 -16.58 -10.12
CA ASP A 153 -9.23 -15.60 -10.92
C ASP A 153 -8.78 -14.17 -10.58
N TYR A 154 -8.45 -13.90 -9.32
CA TYR A 154 -7.87 -12.63 -8.89
C TYR A 154 -6.53 -12.37 -9.60
N ILE A 155 -5.59 -13.33 -9.58
CA ILE A 155 -4.28 -13.18 -10.21
C ILE A 155 -4.42 -13.04 -11.74
N ASP A 156 -5.32 -13.82 -12.36
CA ASP A 156 -5.56 -13.75 -13.81
C ASP A 156 -6.14 -12.39 -14.24
N ALA A 157 -6.89 -11.70 -13.36
CA ALA A 157 -7.43 -10.37 -13.58
C ALA A 157 -6.49 -9.23 -13.13
N TYR A 158 -5.41 -9.53 -12.38
CA TYR A 158 -4.52 -8.52 -11.81
C TYR A 158 -3.73 -7.77 -12.90
N PRO A 159 -3.54 -6.44 -12.79
CA PRO A 159 -2.80 -5.65 -13.78
C PRO A 159 -1.28 -5.88 -13.71
N VAL A 160 -0.84 -7.09 -14.05
CA VAL A 160 0.53 -7.60 -13.87
C VAL A 160 1.60 -6.74 -14.55
N ASN A 161 1.26 -6.02 -15.61
CA ASN A 161 2.19 -5.14 -16.32
C ASN A 161 2.62 -3.92 -15.47
N ALA A 162 1.87 -3.59 -14.41
CA ALA A 162 2.18 -2.51 -13.50
C ALA A 162 2.95 -2.98 -12.25
N VAL A 163 3.18 -4.30 -12.10
CA VAL A 163 3.85 -4.87 -10.92
C VAL A 163 5.35 -4.58 -10.97
N GLY A 164 5.84 -3.87 -9.95
CA GLY A 164 7.26 -3.58 -9.74
C GLY A 164 7.91 -4.40 -8.64
N GLU A 165 7.11 -4.98 -7.73
CA GLU A 165 7.60 -5.75 -6.58
C GLU A 165 6.60 -6.85 -6.21
N LEU A 166 7.09 -7.95 -5.65
CA LEU A 166 6.28 -9.06 -5.15
C LEU A 166 6.59 -9.30 -3.68
N HIS A 167 5.54 -9.41 -2.86
CA HIS A 167 5.63 -9.95 -1.51
C HIS A 167 5.11 -11.38 -1.49
N VAL A 168 5.86 -12.23 -0.77
CA VAL A 168 5.48 -13.62 -0.48
C VAL A 168 5.80 -13.90 0.98
N GLY A 169 4.86 -14.48 1.69
CA GLY A 169 4.99 -14.77 3.12
C GLY A 169 4.31 -16.08 3.50
N GLY A 170 4.13 -16.28 4.77
CA GLY A 170 3.27 -17.31 5.32
C GLY A 170 1.95 -16.72 5.79
N HIS A 171 1.03 -17.59 6.20
CA HIS A 171 -0.22 -17.23 6.85
C HIS A 171 -0.49 -18.19 7.99
N GLU A 172 -1.35 -17.77 8.92
CA GLU A 172 -1.83 -18.59 10.02
C GLU A 172 -3.36 -18.56 10.02
N GLU A 173 -3.98 -19.71 10.28
CA GLU A 173 -5.42 -19.80 10.46
C GLU A 173 -5.75 -19.59 11.92
N ASP A 174 -6.59 -18.61 12.23
CA ASP A 174 -7.08 -18.36 13.57
C ASP A 174 -8.60 -18.59 13.67
N SER A 175 -9.20 -18.29 14.82
CA SER A 175 -10.63 -18.47 15.05
C SER A 175 -11.54 -17.47 14.32
N VAL A 176 -10.98 -16.45 13.69
CA VAL A 176 -11.71 -15.38 13.00
C VAL A 176 -11.55 -15.48 11.47
N GLY A 177 -10.43 -16.03 11.01
CA GLY A 177 -10.09 -16.16 9.59
C GLY A 177 -8.59 -16.38 9.39
N PHE A 178 -8.09 -16.01 8.22
CA PHE A 178 -6.65 -16.05 7.92
C PHE A 178 -6.04 -14.66 8.07
N ASN A 179 -4.85 -14.60 8.66
CA ASN A 179 -4.02 -13.41 8.85
C ASN A 179 -2.68 -13.50 8.14
#